data_9c7efb1edef2e62e1f388d94e7923c20
#
_entry.id   9c7efb1edef2e62e1f388d94e7923c20
#
_cell.length_a   1.000
_cell.length_b   1.000
_cell.length_c   1.000
_cell.angle_alpha   90.00
_cell.angle_beta   90.00
_cell.angle_gamma   90.00
#
_symmetry.space_group_name_H-M   'P 1'
#
loop_
_entity.id
_entity.type
_entity.pdbx_description
1 polymer ?
#
loop_
_entity_poly.entity_id
_entity_poly.type
_entity_poly.pdbx_seq_one_letter_code
_entity_poly.pdbx_strand_id
1 'polypeptide(L)'
;VNEDKLIFSGDAFGCFGTLDGGITDSQLNTDKYWSEMVRYYSNIVGKYGPAVQTALKKLSDIEIKTICSTHGPIWEKEITRVIGIYDRLSRYEGELGVVIAYGSMYGHTEQMAEEIARELAANGIKEIVLHNVSHEDPSYILQNIFRYRGLIIGSPTYSNRLFPAVETLTEMIATRDIKNRTFAYFGSFTWAGAAVKHLAAFA
;
A
#
# COMPACT_ATOMS: atom_id res chain seq x y z
N VAL A 1 -0.68 17.07 -24.90
CA VAL A 1 -0.55 17.83 -26.14
C VAL A 1 0.93 17.94 -26.48
N ASN A 2 1.32 17.48 -27.68
CA ASN A 2 2.74 17.29 -28.04
C ASN A 2 3.53 18.62 -28.05
N GLU A 3 2.94 19.69 -28.54
CA GLU A 3 3.56 21.00 -28.61
C GLU A 3 3.92 21.57 -27.24
N ASP A 4 3.03 21.39 -26.25
CA ASP A 4 3.21 21.87 -24.89
C ASP A 4 3.90 20.85 -23.97
N LYS A 5 4.22 19.63 -24.48
CA LYS A 5 4.78 18.51 -23.71
C LYS A 5 3.96 18.17 -22.46
N LEU A 6 2.64 18.25 -22.60
CA LEU A 6 1.66 18.11 -21.54
C LEU A 6 0.89 16.79 -21.72
N ILE A 7 0.66 16.06 -20.64
CA ILE A 7 -0.13 14.84 -20.60
C ILE A 7 -1.35 14.99 -19.67
N PHE A 8 -2.53 14.65 -20.16
CA PHE A 8 -3.72 14.40 -19.34
C PHE A 8 -3.78 12.92 -19.04
N SER A 9 -3.48 12.53 -17.81
CA SER A 9 -3.23 11.15 -17.45
C SER A 9 -4.46 10.42 -16.88
N GLY A 10 -5.59 11.09 -16.74
CA GLY A 10 -6.73 10.54 -16.03
C GLY A 10 -6.36 10.24 -14.57
N ASP A 11 -6.67 9.05 -14.09
CA ASP A 11 -6.34 8.61 -12.73
C ASP A 11 -4.86 8.28 -12.52
N ALA A 12 -4.10 8.06 -13.59
CA ALA A 12 -2.69 7.81 -13.45
C ALA A 12 -1.96 9.06 -12.90
N PHE A 13 -0.97 8.82 -12.03
CA PHE A 13 -0.20 9.85 -11.32
C PHE A 13 -1.01 10.71 -10.36
N GLY A 14 -2.24 10.27 -10.03
CA GLY A 14 -3.08 10.91 -9.04
C GLY A 14 -2.61 10.68 -7.61
N CYS A 15 -3.10 11.51 -6.70
CA CYS A 15 -2.98 11.30 -5.26
C CYS A 15 -4.24 11.75 -4.52
N PHE A 16 -4.44 11.24 -3.32
CA PHE A 16 -5.45 11.78 -2.40
C PHE A 16 -4.96 13.08 -1.76
N GLY A 17 -5.84 13.74 -1.05
CA GLY A 17 -5.56 14.95 -0.31
C GLY A 17 -6.15 16.21 -0.97
N THR A 18 -6.43 17.21 -0.14
CA THR A 18 -6.92 18.50 -0.57
C THR A 18 -5.77 19.39 -1.02
N LEU A 19 -5.92 20.09 -2.12
CA LEU A 19 -4.98 21.12 -2.55
C LEU A 19 -5.08 22.33 -1.63
N ASP A 20 -3.95 22.80 -1.13
CA ASP A 20 -3.86 23.79 -0.07
C ASP A 20 -3.21 25.08 -0.60
N GLY A 21 -4.04 25.90 -1.25
CA GLY A 21 -3.64 27.22 -1.73
C GLY A 21 -2.97 27.28 -3.10
N GLY A 22 -2.75 26.14 -3.76
CA GLY A 22 -2.19 26.07 -5.11
C GLY A 22 -2.72 24.86 -5.86
N ILE A 23 -2.38 24.75 -7.14
CA ILE A 23 -2.78 23.61 -7.99
C ILE A 23 -1.58 22.86 -8.58
N THR A 24 -0.41 23.50 -8.65
CA THR A 24 0.80 22.87 -9.15
C THR A 24 1.74 22.49 -8.00
N ASP A 25 2.57 21.48 -8.21
CA ASP A 25 3.58 21.06 -7.24
C ASP A 25 4.61 22.16 -6.91
N SER A 26 4.75 23.16 -7.79
CA SER A 26 5.58 24.33 -7.56
C SER A 26 5.00 25.31 -6.53
N GLN A 27 3.70 25.26 -6.28
CA GLN A 27 2.97 26.14 -5.38
C GLN A 27 2.65 25.47 -4.04
N LEU A 28 2.82 24.16 -3.94
CA LEU A 28 2.39 23.32 -2.82
C LEU A 28 3.59 22.78 -2.03
N ASN A 29 3.36 22.46 -0.76
CA ASN A 29 4.27 21.57 -0.02
C ASN A 29 4.03 20.12 -0.44
N THR A 30 4.87 19.61 -1.33
CA THR A 30 4.73 18.27 -1.91
C THR A 30 4.92 17.14 -0.92
N ASP A 31 5.57 17.34 0.22
CA ASP A 31 5.79 16.30 1.22
C ASP A 31 4.49 15.68 1.75
N LYS A 32 3.40 16.44 1.72
CA LYS A 32 2.06 15.97 2.10
C LYS A 32 1.49 14.93 1.14
N TYR A 33 1.94 14.89 -0.10
CA TYR A 33 1.29 14.11 -1.17
C TYR A 33 2.00 12.80 -1.51
N TRP A 34 3.26 12.58 -1.09
CA TRP A 34 3.99 11.36 -1.46
C TRP A 34 3.38 10.09 -0.86
N SER A 35 3.01 10.13 0.40
CA SER A 35 2.30 9.02 1.04
C SER A 35 0.90 8.83 0.46
N GLU A 36 0.21 9.93 0.17
CA GLU A 36 -1.12 9.93 -0.42
C GLU A 36 -1.13 9.42 -1.88
N MET A 37 -0.05 9.61 -2.62
CA MET A 37 0.14 9.01 -3.94
C MET A 37 0.26 7.49 -3.85
N VAL A 38 1.03 6.97 -2.90
CA VAL A 38 1.12 5.52 -2.66
C VAL A 38 -0.23 4.97 -2.23
N ARG A 39 -0.97 5.68 -1.36
CA ARG A 39 -2.32 5.30 -0.94
C ARG A 39 -3.30 5.31 -2.12
N TYR A 40 -3.25 6.32 -2.96
CA TYR A 40 -4.06 6.41 -4.18
C TYR A 40 -3.75 5.25 -5.12
N TYR A 41 -2.47 5.02 -5.41
CA TYR A 41 -2.04 3.91 -6.26
C TYR A 41 -2.56 2.56 -5.75
N SER A 42 -2.33 2.25 -4.47
CA SER A 42 -2.70 0.96 -3.88
C SER A 42 -4.21 0.68 -3.90
N ASN A 43 -5.03 1.73 -3.84
CA ASN A 43 -6.48 1.61 -3.78
C ASN A 43 -7.17 1.66 -5.15
N ILE A 44 -6.68 2.49 -6.07
CA ILE A 44 -7.30 2.76 -7.37
C ILE A 44 -6.61 2.00 -8.50
N VAL A 45 -5.27 2.01 -8.54
CA VAL A 45 -4.48 1.46 -9.66
C VAL A 45 -3.99 0.04 -9.39
N GLY A 46 -3.72 -0.30 -8.14
CA GLY A 46 -3.03 -1.48 -7.60
C GLY A 46 -2.88 -2.72 -8.50
N LYS A 47 -3.99 -3.35 -8.92
CA LYS A 47 -3.97 -4.58 -9.72
C LYS A 47 -3.50 -4.40 -11.17
N TYR A 48 -3.42 -3.16 -11.64
CA TYR A 48 -3.10 -2.84 -13.04
C TYR A 48 -1.60 -2.61 -13.29
N GLY A 49 -0.72 -3.14 -12.46
CA GLY A 49 0.73 -3.00 -12.61
C GLY A 49 1.26 -3.24 -14.02
N PRO A 50 0.91 -4.35 -14.71
CA PRO A 50 1.35 -4.59 -16.09
C PRO A 50 0.88 -3.52 -17.09
N ALA A 51 -0.33 -2.99 -16.92
CA ALA A 51 -0.86 -1.91 -17.77
C ALA A 51 -0.08 -0.61 -17.54
N VAL A 52 0.24 -0.29 -16.26
CA VAL A 52 1.09 0.86 -15.91
C VAL A 52 2.46 0.73 -16.57
N GLN A 53 3.12 -0.43 -16.47
CA GLN A 53 4.42 -0.67 -17.11
C GLN A 53 4.36 -0.49 -18.64
N THR A 54 3.29 -0.96 -19.27
CA THR A 54 3.06 -0.76 -20.70
C THR A 54 2.90 0.72 -21.05
N ALA A 55 2.17 1.48 -20.24
CA ALA A 55 1.99 2.92 -20.41
C ALA A 55 3.32 3.67 -20.23
N LEU A 56 4.07 3.38 -19.16
CA LEU A 56 5.38 4.00 -18.90
C LEU A 56 6.36 3.74 -20.04
N LYS A 57 6.38 2.53 -20.60
CA LYS A 57 7.21 2.21 -21.78
C LYS A 57 6.83 3.04 -23.01
N LYS A 58 5.54 3.31 -23.23
CA LYS A 58 5.09 4.17 -24.33
C LYS A 58 5.45 5.65 -24.10
N LEU A 59 5.58 6.06 -22.86
CA LEU A 59 5.93 7.44 -22.49
C LEU A 59 7.45 7.67 -22.45
N SER A 60 8.29 6.62 -22.46
CA SER A 60 9.75 6.76 -22.31
C SER A 60 10.41 7.62 -23.38
N ASP A 61 9.86 7.63 -24.59
CA ASP A 61 10.41 8.37 -25.74
C ASP A 61 9.75 9.76 -25.91
N ILE A 62 8.87 10.15 -24.97
CA ILE A 62 8.13 11.40 -25.02
C ILE A 62 8.65 12.33 -23.94
N GLU A 63 9.09 13.53 -24.31
CA GLU A 63 9.42 14.56 -23.34
C GLU A 63 8.15 15.09 -22.70
N ILE A 64 8.02 14.90 -21.36
CA ILE A 64 6.86 15.36 -20.57
C ILE A 64 7.35 16.49 -19.67
N LYS A 65 6.68 17.65 -19.75
CA LYS A 65 6.94 18.82 -18.89
C LYS A 65 5.85 19.05 -17.86
N THR A 66 4.64 18.53 -18.11
CA THR A 66 3.51 18.70 -17.21
C THR A 66 2.63 17.46 -17.23
N ILE A 67 2.28 16.96 -16.05
CA ILE A 67 1.31 15.87 -15.87
C ILE A 67 0.06 16.45 -15.19
N CYS A 68 -1.05 16.40 -15.88
CA CYS A 68 -2.37 16.78 -15.36
C CYS A 68 -3.16 15.51 -15.04
N SER A 69 -3.15 15.09 -13.78
CA SER A 69 -4.00 14.02 -13.29
C SER A 69 -5.38 14.56 -12.88
N THR A 70 -6.39 13.68 -12.81
CA THR A 70 -7.74 14.06 -12.35
C THR A 70 -7.81 14.32 -10.85
N HIS A 71 -6.84 13.83 -10.08
CA HIS A 71 -6.78 13.92 -8.62
C HIS A 71 -5.39 14.34 -8.16
N GLY A 72 -5.33 15.26 -7.19
CA GLY A 72 -4.10 15.79 -6.63
C GLY A 72 -3.49 16.94 -7.42
N PRO A 73 -2.20 17.26 -7.20
CA PRO A 73 -1.49 18.35 -7.88
C PRO A 73 -1.29 18.11 -9.38
N ILE A 74 -1.15 19.21 -10.12
CA ILE A 74 -0.50 19.19 -11.44
C ILE A 74 1.01 19.12 -11.20
N TRP A 75 1.67 18.15 -11.81
CA TRP A 75 3.10 17.90 -11.63
C TRP A 75 3.91 18.57 -12.73
N GLU A 76 4.84 19.46 -12.35
CA GLU A 76 5.72 20.20 -13.26
C GLU A 76 7.19 20.06 -12.86
N LYS A 77 7.49 20.05 -11.55
CA LYS A 77 8.86 19.94 -11.02
C LYS A 77 9.23 18.51 -10.66
N GLU A 78 8.30 17.78 -10.03
CA GLU A 78 8.56 16.47 -9.44
C GLU A 78 8.21 15.30 -10.39
N ILE A 79 8.13 15.54 -11.69
CA ILE A 79 7.72 14.55 -12.72
C ILE A 79 8.53 13.25 -12.60
N THR A 80 9.85 13.36 -12.47
CA THR A 80 10.74 12.18 -12.37
C THR A 80 10.41 11.34 -11.14
N ARG A 81 10.13 11.99 -10.01
CA ARG A 81 9.75 11.31 -8.75
C ARG A 81 8.39 10.64 -8.87
N VAL A 82 7.42 11.33 -9.44
CA VAL A 82 6.07 10.82 -9.69
C VAL A 82 6.10 9.57 -10.57
N ILE A 83 6.81 9.64 -11.70
CA ILE A 83 6.99 8.49 -12.60
C ILE A 83 7.73 7.36 -11.88
N GLY A 84 8.78 7.65 -11.13
CA GLY A 84 9.54 6.66 -10.37
C GLY A 84 8.73 5.93 -9.30
N ILE A 85 7.80 6.62 -8.62
CA ILE A 85 6.88 5.99 -7.66
C ILE A 85 5.96 5.01 -8.38
N TYR A 86 5.33 5.42 -9.47
CA TYR A 86 4.44 4.56 -10.26
C TYR A 86 5.18 3.37 -10.88
N ASP A 87 6.39 3.57 -11.39
CA ASP A 87 7.23 2.51 -11.93
C ASP A 87 7.55 1.46 -10.87
N ARG A 88 8.02 1.86 -9.70
CA ARG A 88 8.33 0.97 -8.57
C ARG A 88 7.10 0.20 -8.09
N LEU A 89 5.98 0.90 -7.85
CA LEU A 89 4.76 0.28 -7.35
C LEU A 89 4.16 -0.72 -8.35
N SER A 90 4.21 -0.40 -9.64
CA SER A 90 3.68 -1.27 -10.71
C SER A 90 4.51 -2.53 -10.96
N ARG A 91 5.77 -2.54 -10.54
CA ARG A 91 6.62 -3.74 -10.47
C ARG A 91 6.49 -4.49 -9.14
N TYR A 92 5.62 -4.02 -8.25
CA TYR A 92 5.45 -4.56 -6.90
C TYR A 92 6.75 -4.56 -6.08
N GLU A 93 7.63 -3.62 -6.32
CA GLU A 93 8.88 -3.45 -5.58
C GLU A 93 8.60 -2.75 -4.25
N GLY A 94 8.82 -3.46 -3.15
CA GLY A 94 8.67 -2.92 -1.80
C GLY A 94 9.98 -2.39 -1.22
N GLU A 95 9.89 -1.38 -0.37
CA GLU A 95 10.97 -0.89 0.48
C GLU A 95 11.29 -1.90 1.59
N LEU A 96 12.49 -1.81 2.18
CA LEU A 96 12.83 -2.60 3.36
C LEU A 96 11.97 -2.14 4.54
N GLY A 97 11.16 -3.04 5.04
CA GLY A 97 10.25 -2.79 6.15
C GLY A 97 9.20 -3.89 6.24
N VAL A 98 8.46 -3.90 7.33
CA VAL A 98 7.45 -4.92 7.65
C VAL A 98 6.15 -4.24 8.08
N VAL A 99 5.05 -4.68 7.49
CA VAL A 99 3.70 -4.38 7.94
C VAL A 99 3.19 -5.55 8.76
N ILE A 100 2.70 -5.28 9.95
CA ILE A 100 2.00 -6.25 10.81
C ILE A 100 0.54 -5.80 10.89
N ALA A 101 -0.34 -6.47 10.16
CA ALA A 101 -1.78 -6.21 10.17
C ALA A 101 -2.48 -7.29 11.02
N TYR A 102 -3.19 -6.89 12.06
CA TYR A 102 -3.80 -7.84 12.99
C TYR A 102 -5.21 -7.45 13.41
N GLY A 103 -6.04 -8.47 13.64
CA GLY A 103 -7.28 -8.33 14.38
C GLY A 103 -7.10 -8.80 15.83
N SER A 104 -7.78 -8.19 16.78
CA SER A 104 -7.75 -8.61 18.18
C SER A 104 -9.11 -8.40 18.83
N MET A 105 -9.59 -9.39 19.61
CA MET A 105 -10.84 -9.28 20.37
C MET A 105 -10.60 -8.88 21.83
N TYR A 106 -9.59 -9.46 22.45
CA TYR A 106 -9.33 -9.33 23.90
C TYR A 106 -7.88 -8.90 24.20
N GLY A 107 -7.17 -8.34 23.21
CA GLY A 107 -5.80 -7.87 23.35
C GLY A 107 -4.71 -8.93 23.17
N HIS A 108 -4.99 -10.23 23.21
CA HIS A 108 -3.95 -11.26 23.11
C HIS A 108 -3.24 -11.31 21.75
N THR A 109 -3.99 -11.20 20.65
CA THR A 109 -3.39 -11.15 19.32
C THR A 109 -2.60 -9.87 19.11
N GLU A 110 -3.03 -8.76 19.69
CA GLU A 110 -2.33 -7.48 19.73
C GLU A 110 -0.98 -7.60 20.45
N GLN A 111 -0.97 -8.19 21.67
CA GLN A 111 0.28 -8.44 22.40
C GLN A 111 1.27 -9.29 21.59
N MET A 112 0.78 -10.30 20.84
CA MET A 112 1.61 -11.07 19.93
C MET A 112 2.19 -10.20 18.80
N ALA A 113 1.38 -9.32 18.21
CA ALA A 113 1.84 -8.40 17.16
C ALA A 113 2.92 -7.45 17.66
N GLU A 114 2.73 -6.90 18.86
CA GLU A 114 3.71 -6.01 19.50
C GLU A 114 5.02 -6.73 19.84
N GLU A 115 4.95 -7.99 20.31
CA GLU A 115 6.14 -8.79 20.58
C GLU A 115 6.91 -9.10 19.29
N ILE A 116 6.21 -9.50 18.23
CA ILE A 116 6.82 -9.71 16.92
C ILE A 116 7.50 -8.41 16.43
N ALA A 117 6.87 -7.24 16.62
CA ALA A 117 7.47 -5.97 16.25
C ALA A 117 8.74 -5.66 17.04
N ARG A 118 8.75 -5.95 18.35
CA ARG A 118 9.95 -5.78 19.21
C ARG A 118 11.09 -6.69 18.75
N GLU A 119 10.80 -7.94 18.46
CA GLU A 119 11.80 -8.90 17.98
C GLU A 119 12.35 -8.51 16.60
N LEU A 120 11.52 -8.04 15.68
CA LEU A 120 11.95 -7.53 14.38
C LEU A 120 12.88 -6.32 14.55
N ALA A 121 12.53 -5.38 15.43
CA ALA A 121 13.36 -4.20 15.73
C ALA A 121 14.70 -4.62 16.38
N ALA A 122 14.69 -5.54 17.31
CA ALA A 122 15.90 -6.08 17.94
C ALA A 122 16.84 -6.76 16.91
N ASN A 123 16.26 -7.33 15.84
CA ASN A 123 17.00 -7.92 14.72
C ASN A 123 17.32 -6.93 13.59
N GLY A 124 17.17 -5.63 13.83
CA GLY A 124 17.66 -4.57 12.94
C GLY A 124 16.68 -4.12 11.86
N ILE A 125 15.42 -4.54 11.89
CA ILE A 125 14.39 -3.99 11.02
C ILE A 125 14.01 -2.60 11.54
N LYS A 126 14.20 -1.56 10.72
CA LYS A 126 13.99 -0.16 11.13
C LYS A 126 12.58 0.35 10.84
N GLU A 127 11.97 -0.11 9.77
CA GLU A 127 10.64 0.29 9.34
C GLU A 127 9.64 -0.80 9.67
N ILE A 128 8.88 -0.61 10.74
CA ILE A 128 7.86 -1.55 11.22
C ILE A 128 6.58 -0.77 11.44
N VAL A 129 5.51 -1.19 10.79
CA VAL A 129 4.19 -0.55 10.92
C VAL A 129 3.19 -1.58 11.44
N LEU A 130 2.53 -1.26 12.55
CA LEU A 130 1.46 -2.07 13.12
C LEU A 130 0.11 -1.46 12.77
N HIS A 131 -0.81 -2.30 12.32
CA HIS A 131 -2.18 -1.91 12.02
C HIS A 131 -3.18 -2.81 12.73
N ASN A 132 -3.99 -2.23 13.60
CA ASN A 132 -5.19 -2.89 14.09
C ASN A 132 -6.31 -2.72 13.05
N VAL A 133 -6.57 -3.80 12.30
CA VAL A 133 -7.50 -3.77 11.17
C VAL A 133 -8.96 -3.46 11.55
N SER A 134 -9.29 -3.48 12.83
CA SER A 134 -10.63 -3.12 13.32
C SER A 134 -10.81 -1.63 13.58
N HIS A 135 -9.71 -0.88 13.66
CA HIS A 135 -9.71 0.53 14.06
C HIS A 135 -9.19 1.47 12.98
N GLU A 136 -8.59 0.93 11.94
CA GLU A 136 -7.97 1.73 10.88
C GLU A 136 -8.68 1.54 9.55
N ASP A 137 -8.73 2.60 8.75
CA ASP A 137 -9.25 2.54 7.40
C ASP A 137 -8.35 1.65 6.53
N PRO A 138 -8.90 0.64 5.84
CA PRO A 138 -8.11 -0.31 5.04
C PRO A 138 -7.24 0.34 3.96
N SER A 139 -7.57 1.55 3.51
CA SER A 139 -6.79 2.24 2.49
C SER A 139 -5.38 2.58 2.96
N TYR A 140 -5.18 2.90 4.24
CA TYR A 140 -3.86 3.13 4.84
C TYR A 140 -3.09 1.83 5.03
N ILE A 141 -3.79 0.75 5.39
CA ILE A 141 -3.17 -0.58 5.52
C ILE A 141 -2.64 -1.03 4.15
N LEU A 142 -3.45 -0.92 3.10
CA LEU A 142 -3.04 -1.25 1.73
C LEU A 142 -1.89 -0.38 1.23
N GLN A 143 -1.87 0.91 1.56
CA GLN A 143 -0.75 1.80 1.28
C GLN A 143 0.57 1.21 1.78
N ASN A 144 0.62 0.79 3.04
CA ASN A 144 1.82 0.24 3.65
C ASN A 144 2.17 -1.16 3.12
N ILE A 145 1.16 -1.99 2.79
CA ILE A 145 1.37 -3.29 2.15
C ILE A 145 2.00 -3.12 0.74
N PHE A 146 1.62 -2.08 -0.01
CA PHE A 146 2.26 -1.76 -1.28
C PHE A 146 3.66 -1.17 -1.10
N ARG A 147 3.88 -0.42 -0.01
CA ARG A 147 5.15 0.24 0.26
C ARG A 147 6.23 -0.73 0.72
N TYR A 148 5.93 -1.66 1.61
CA TYR A 148 6.93 -2.49 2.29
C TYR A 148 6.97 -3.94 1.78
N ARG A 149 8.15 -4.57 1.89
CA ARG A 149 8.41 -5.94 1.46
C ARG A 149 7.81 -7.00 2.35
N GLY A 150 7.85 -6.80 3.66
CA GLY A 150 7.36 -7.74 4.66
C GLY A 150 5.89 -7.52 4.96
N LEU A 151 5.12 -8.60 4.99
CA LEU A 151 3.72 -8.61 5.40
C LEU A 151 3.50 -9.73 6.41
N ILE A 152 3.06 -9.37 7.59
CA ILE A 152 2.66 -10.31 8.64
C ILE A 152 1.19 -10.09 8.95
N ILE A 153 0.38 -11.14 8.88
CA ILE A 153 -1.05 -11.06 9.21
C ILE A 153 -1.35 -11.88 10.47
N GLY A 154 -1.99 -11.23 11.45
CA GLY A 154 -2.43 -11.83 12.69
C GLY A 154 -3.96 -11.89 12.83
N SER A 155 -4.51 -13.04 13.24
CA SER A 155 -5.95 -13.18 13.46
C SER A 155 -6.30 -14.10 14.61
N PRO A 156 -7.23 -13.72 15.50
CA PRO A 156 -7.88 -14.71 16.35
C PRO A 156 -8.80 -15.58 15.50
N THR A 157 -9.04 -16.81 15.95
CA THR A 157 -10.08 -17.65 15.37
C THR A 157 -11.45 -17.17 15.82
N TYR A 158 -12.30 -16.82 14.87
CA TYR A 158 -13.67 -16.40 15.08
C TYR A 158 -14.63 -17.30 14.26
N SER A 159 -15.54 -18.01 14.93
CA SER A 159 -16.49 -18.94 14.28
C SER A 159 -15.83 -19.90 13.27
N ASN A 160 -14.69 -20.51 13.64
CA ASN A 160 -13.86 -21.36 12.78
C ASN A 160 -13.34 -20.69 11.50
N ARG A 161 -13.26 -19.35 11.45
CA ARG A 161 -12.75 -18.55 10.33
C ARG A 161 -11.77 -17.51 10.83
N LEU A 162 -11.32 -16.64 9.93
CA LEU A 162 -10.61 -15.42 10.30
C LEU A 162 -11.53 -14.47 11.06
N PHE A 163 -10.94 -13.58 11.83
CA PHE A 163 -11.64 -12.43 12.37
C PHE A 163 -12.18 -11.56 11.20
N PRO A 164 -13.46 -11.11 11.22
CA PRO A 164 -14.10 -10.52 10.05
C PRO A 164 -13.33 -9.39 9.36
N ALA A 165 -12.74 -8.47 10.13
CA ALA A 165 -11.95 -7.39 9.57
C ALA A 165 -10.66 -7.89 8.89
N VAL A 166 -10.03 -8.95 9.42
CA VAL A 166 -8.86 -9.60 8.78
C VAL A 166 -9.28 -10.33 7.51
N GLU A 167 -10.42 -11.00 7.51
CA GLU A 167 -10.96 -11.67 6.33
C GLU A 167 -11.18 -10.66 5.19
N THR A 168 -11.84 -9.55 5.49
CA THR A 168 -12.03 -8.44 4.54
C THR A 168 -10.70 -7.92 3.99
N LEU A 169 -9.70 -7.71 4.86
CA LEU A 169 -8.38 -7.25 4.41
C LEU A 169 -7.70 -8.27 3.48
N THR A 170 -7.77 -9.57 3.80
CA THR A 170 -7.17 -10.61 2.94
C THR A 170 -7.83 -10.67 1.56
N GLU A 171 -9.14 -10.49 1.47
CA GLU A 171 -9.85 -10.37 0.21
C GLU A 171 -9.42 -9.12 -0.59
N MET A 172 -9.27 -8.00 0.09
CA MET A 172 -8.78 -6.77 -0.54
C MET A 172 -7.36 -6.91 -1.08
N ILE A 173 -6.48 -7.61 -0.40
CA ILE A 173 -5.11 -7.92 -0.85
C ILE A 173 -5.15 -8.83 -2.07
N ALA A 174 -5.92 -9.91 -2.02
CA ALA A 174 -6.05 -10.89 -3.10
C ALA A 174 -6.56 -10.24 -4.40
N THR A 175 -7.56 -9.37 -4.31
CA THR A 175 -8.14 -8.67 -5.48
C THR A 175 -7.18 -7.70 -6.15
N ARG A 176 -6.07 -7.32 -5.50
CA ARG A 176 -5.03 -6.43 -6.04
C ARG A 176 -3.85 -7.17 -6.63
N ASP A 177 -3.85 -8.51 -6.58
CA ASP A 177 -2.81 -9.38 -7.15
C ASP A 177 -1.39 -8.95 -6.71
N ILE A 178 -1.24 -8.62 -5.41
CA ILE A 178 0.02 -8.13 -4.84
C ILE A 178 1.07 -9.23 -4.90
N LYS A 179 2.27 -8.88 -5.36
CA LYS A 179 3.39 -9.82 -5.58
C LYS A 179 4.64 -9.37 -4.82
N ASN A 180 5.63 -10.27 -4.80
CA ASN A 180 6.98 -9.99 -4.28
C ASN A 180 6.98 -9.56 -2.81
N ARG A 181 6.16 -10.21 -1.97
CA ARG A 181 6.14 -9.99 -0.51
C ARG A 181 6.71 -11.21 0.21
N THR A 182 7.50 -10.93 1.25
CA THR A 182 7.82 -11.95 2.26
C THR A 182 6.63 -12.00 3.21
N PHE A 183 5.91 -13.11 3.18
CA PHE A 183 4.68 -13.28 3.95
C PHE A 183 4.90 -14.18 5.18
N ALA A 184 4.34 -13.75 6.31
CA ALA A 184 4.25 -14.54 7.52
C ALA A 184 2.88 -14.33 8.18
N TYR A 185 2.50 -15.21 9.06
CA TYR A 185 1.21 -15.11 9.75
C TYR A 185 1.26 -15.75 11.14
N PHE A 186 0.35 -15.31 11.98
CA PHE A 186 0.14 -15.86 13.32
C PHE A 186 -1.33 -15.84 13.70
N GLY A 187 -1.69 -16.56 14.75
CA GLY A 187 -3.09 -16.58 15.18
C GLY A 187 -3.25 -17.04 16.62
N SER A 188 -4.35 -16.63 17.22
CA SER A 188 -4.78 -17.06 18.54
C SER A 188 -6.11 -17.83 18.48
N PHE A 189 -6.33 -18.73 19.46
CA PHE A 189 -7.54 -19.53 19.56
C PHE A 189 -7.71 -20.06 20.99
N THR A 190 -8.92 -20.46 21.34
CA THR A 190 -9.22 -21.14 22.60
C THR A 190 -9.21 -22.66 22.45
N TRP A 191 -9.90 -23.22 21.46
CA TRP A 191 -9.98 -24.67 21.24
C TRP A 191 -9.75 -25.14 19.79
N ALA A 192 -9.88 -24.27 18.80
CA ALA A 192 -9.66 -24.63 17.41
C ALA A 192 -8.89 -23.53 16.66
N GLY A 193 -7.68 -23.86 16.16
CA GLY A 193 -6.78 -22.93 15.46
C GLY A 193 -7.13 -22.76 13.97
N ALA A 194 -8.36 -22.43 13.64
CA ALA A 194 -8.81 -22.33 12.26
C ALA A 194 -8.22 -21.12 11.52
N ALA A 195 -8.04 -19.98 12.18
CA ALA A 195 -7.48 -18.78 11.55
C ALA A 195 -6.13 -19.04 10.89
N VAL A 196 -5.23 -19.76 11.57
CA VAL A 196 -3.91 -20.11 11.04
C VAL A 196 -4.01 -20.94 9.76
N LYS A 197 -4.99 -21.86 9.67
CA LYS A 197 -5.22 -22.65 8.45
C LYS A 197 -5.70 -21.80 7.29
N HIS A 198 -6.59 -20.83 7.56
CA HIS A 198 -7.06 -19.90 6.53
C HIS A 198 -5.93 -18.97 6.05
N LEU A 199 -5.09 -18.47 6.95
CA LEU A 199 -3.93 -17.64 6.58
C LEU A 199 -2.88 -18.46 5.82
N ALA A 200 -2.68 -19.73 6.17
CA ALA A 200 -1.80 -20.63 5.41
C ALA A 200 -2.31 -20.91 3.99
N ALA A 201 -3.62 -20.96 3.80
CA ALA A 201 -4.22 -21.12 2.47
C ALA A 201 -4.20 -19.83 1.64
N PHE A 202 -4.12 -18.67 2.30
CA PHE A 202 -3.98 -17.37 1.67
C PHE A 202 -2.53 -17.10 1.19
N ALA A 203 -1.51 -17.66 1.87
CA ALA A 203 -0.08 -17.49 1.56
C ALA A 203 0.26 -18.00 0.15
#